data_ccb00941db0d084546e88fa3b924ef84
#
_entry.id   ccb00941db0d084546e88fa3b924ef84
#
_cell.length_a   1.000
_cell.length_b   1.000
_cell.length_c   1.000
_cell.angle_alpha   90.00
_cell.angle_beta   90.00
_cell.angle_gamma   90.00
#
_symmetry.space_group_name_H-M   'P 1'
#
loop_
_entity.id
_entity.type
_entity.pdbx_description
1 polymer ?
#
loop_
_entity_poly.entity_id
_entity_poly.type
_entity_poly.pdbx_seq_one_letter_code
_entity_poly.pdbx_strand_id
1 'polypeptide(L)'
;SATAPTGPVLAGADTRDMTPAGRCATGPGAMDPCATGLCVAGIGCGSGCDVHDILALLHDAATRARCRPGVIAIPDFRADCTALHAAARRAGLPLHIVPRHDLLAAQPRCVTRSARAMAACGVASVAEGCAIAVAGDGARLVLPRIAYRRVTCAIARTEHT
;
A
#
# COMPACT_ATOMS: atom_id res chain seq x y z
N SER A 1 4.33 -14.34 43.79
CA SER A 1 4.33 -14.21 43.10
C SER A 1 4.26 -13.79 42.27
N ALA A 2 4.27 -13.86 42.48
CA ALA A 2 4.16 -13.59 41.63
C ALA A 2 4.23 -13.26 40.86
N THR A 3 4.29 -13.37 40.87
CA THR A 3 4.33 -13.13 40.03
C THR A 3 4.29 -12.71 39.14
N ALA A 4 4.37 -12.81 39.23
CA ALA A 4 4.30 -12.51 38.33
C ALA A 4 4.26 -12.19 37.54
N PRO A 5 4.22 -12.26 37.61
CA PRO A 5 4.17 -11.98 36.69
C PRO A 5 4.12 -11.56 35.92
N THR A 6 4.12 -11.69 36.10
CA THR A 6 4.05 -11.43 35.28
C THR A 6 4.00 -11.05 34.42
N GLY A 7 4.06 -11.03 34.77
CA GLY A 7 4.12 -10.84 33.79
C GLY A 7 3.90 -10.44 33.06
N PRO A 8 3.79 -10.49 33.03
CA PRO A 8 3.64 -10.15 32.07
C PRO A 8 3.58 -9.79 31.42
N VAL A 9 3.70 -9.86 31.68
CA VAL A 9 3.74 -9.61 30.95
C VAL A 9 3.69 -9.28 30.32
N LEU A 10 3.69 -9.28 30.55
CA LEU A 10 3.74 -9.03 29.74
C LEU A 10 3.58 -8.77 29.02
N ALA A 11 3.53 -8.88 29.44
CA ALA A 11 3.48 -8.70 28.54
C ALA A 11 3.29 -8.42 27.89
N GLY A 12 3.27 -8.22 28.24
CA GLY A 12 3.37 -8.03 27.28
C GLY A 12 3.21 -7.70 26.72
N ALA A 13 3.18 -7.71 27.01
CA ALA A 13 3.28 -7.50 26.21
C ALA A 13 3.14 -7.37 25.58
N ASP A 14 3.29 -7.40 25.69
CA ASP A 14 3.40 -7.34 24.87
C ASP A 14 2.99 -7.31 24.10
N THR A 15 2.77 -7.38 24.41
CA THR A 15 2.57 -7.44 23.45
C THR A 15 2.26 -7.07 22.72
N ARG A 16 2.23 -6.98 22.80
CA ARG A 16 2.20 -6.66 21.93
C ARG A 16 2.22 -6.60 21.20
N ASP A 17 2.45 -6.69 21.27
CA ASP A 17 2.67 -6.71 20.35
C ASP A 17 2.57 -6.82 19.72
N MET A 18 2.46 -6.92 19.87
CA MET A 18 2.48 -7.20 19.05
C MET A 18 2.59 -6.93 18.36
N THR A 19 2.69 -6.87 18.33
CA THR A 19 2.91 -6.79 17.53
C THR A 19 3.18 -6.73 16.93
N PRO A 20 3.13 -6.85 16.94
CA PRO A 20 3.53 -6.82 16.14
C PRO A 20 3.95 -6.39 15.48
N ALA A 21 3.85 -6.33 15.47
CA ALA A 21 4.29 -5.95 14.78
C ALA A 21 5.02 -5.57 14.47
N GLY A 22 5.12 -5.50 14.50
CA GLY A 22 5.89 -5.22 14.08
C GLY A 22 6.61 -4.74 14.35
N ARG A 23 6.95 -4.78 14.55
CA ARG A 23 7.66 -4.38 14.70
C ARG A 23 8.57 -4.16 14.27
N CYS A 24 8.71 -3.99 14.29
CA CYS A 24 9.42 -3.67 13.86
C CYS A 24 10.50 -3.99 13.57
N ALA A 25 10.68 -4.16 13.26
CA ALA A 25 11.69 -4.32 13.02
C ALA A 25 12.51 -3.97 12.79
N THR A 26 12.81 -4.03 12.82
CA THR A 26 13.67 -3.77 12.70
C THR A 26 14.99 -3.90 12.23
N GLY A 27 15.66 -3.95 11.77
CA GLY A 27 17.00 -4.15 11.33
C GLY A 27 17.59 -2.92 10.70
N PRO A 28 18.87 -2.89 10.55
CA PRO A 28 19.56 -1.78 9.92
C PRO A 28 19.08 -1.63 8.49
N GLY A 29 18.88 -0.42 8.07
CA GLY A 29 18.36 -0.16 6.75
C GLY A 29 16.91 -0.52 6.61
N ALA A 30 16.31 -0.97 7.68
CA ALA A 30 14.92 -1.32 7.68
C ALA A 30 14.06 -0.10 7.48
N MET A 31 12.81 -0.33 7.21
CA MET A 31 11.82 0.71 7.13
C MET A 31 11.82 1.48 8.43
N ASP A 32 11.53 2.75 8.33
CA ASP A 32 11.52 3.61 9.50
C ASP A 32 10.48 3.11 10.48
N PRO A 33 10.91 2.56 11.61
CA PRO A 33 9.96 2.04 12.59
C PRO A 33 9.22 3.14 13.32
N CYS A 34 9.73 4.36 13.23
CA CYS A 34 9.08 5.48 13.86
C CYS A 34 8.04 6.10 12.96
N ALA A 35 7.99 5.67 11.71
CA ALA A 35 6.98 6.18 10.81
C ALA A 35 5.63 5.67 11.26
N THR A 36 4.79 6.58 11.71
CA THR A 36 3.43 6.22 12.08
C THR A 36 2.55 6.36 10.86
N GLY A 37 1.43 5.67 10.92
CA GLY A 37 0.50 5.74 9.82
C GLY A 37 0.64 4.55 8.89
N LEU A 38 -0.43 4.31 8.19
CA LEU A 38 -0.54 3.20 7.27
C LEU A 38 0.05 3.57 5.92
N CYS A 39 0.89 2.69 5.39
CA CYS A 39 1.38 2.83 4.02
C CYS A 39 0.49 2.01 3.12
N VAL A 40 0.01 2.63 2.05
CA VAL A 40 -0.89 2.02 1.10
C VAL A 40 -0.21 1.94 -0.26
N ALA A 41 -0.16 0.75 -0.83
CA ALA A 41 0.35 0.58 -2.18
C ALA A 41 -0.82 0.54 -3.14
N GLY A 42 -0.96 1.59 -3.94
CA GLY A 42 -1.97 1.63 -4.99
C GLY A 42 -1.41 0.99 -6.24
N ILE A 43 -2.16 0.09 -6.86
CA ILE A 43 -1.70 -0.62 -8.04
C ILE A 43 -2.70 -0.47 -9.16
N GLY A 44 -2.18 -0.06 -10.34
CA GLY A 44 -2.92 -0.08 -11.58
C GLY A 44 -2.30 -1.13 -12.48
N CYS A 45 -3.12 -1.80 -13.25
CA CYS A 45 -2.60 -2.78 -14.19
C CYS A 45 -3.45 -2.83 -15.45
N GLY A 46 -2.80 -3.14 -16.55
CA GLY A 46 -3.49 -3.41 -17.79
C GLY A 46 -3.91 -4.86 -17.89
N SER A 47 -4.66 -5.17 -18.94
CA SER A 47 -5.01 -6.57 -19.18
C SER A 47 -3.76 -7.38 -19.45
N GLY A 48 -3.74 -8.61 -18.95
CA GLY A 48 -2.60 -9.48 -19.13
C GLY A 48 -1.43 -9.20 -18.20
N CYS A 49 -1.65 -8.47 -17.12
CA CYS A 49 -0.58 -8.26 -16.16
C CYS A 49 -0.25 -9.57 -15.44
N ASP A 50 1.00 -9.68 -15.00
CA ASP A 50 1.51 -10.90 -14.42
C ASP A 50 1.78 -10.73 -12.94
N VAL A 51 1.50 -11.80 -12.16
CA VAL A 51 1.73 -11.78 -10.71
C VAL A 51 3.17 -11.42 -10.39
N HIS A 52 4.12 -11.98 -11.11
CA HIS A 52 5.53 -11.72 -10.85
C HIS A 52 5.89 -10.25 -11.08
N ASP A 53 5.30 -9.63 -12.11
CA ASP A 53 5.54 -8.23 -12.38
C ASP A 53 4.95 -7.36 -11.28
N ILE A 54 3.77 -7.72 -10.79
CA ILE A 54 3.12 -7.00 -9.71
C ILE A 54 3.99 -7.07 -8.44
N LEU A 55 4.44 -8.26 -8.09
CA LEU A 55 5.26 -8.44 -6.89
C LEU A 55 6.61 -7.73 -7.00
N ALA A 56 7.23 -7.79 -8.19
CA ALA A 56 8.49 -7.10 -8.41
C ALA A 56 8.34 -5.60 -8.24
N LEU A 57 7.28 -5.04 -8.82
CA LEU A 57 7.06 -3.60 -8.73
C LEU A 57 6.67 -3.19 -7.31
N LEU A 58 5.87 -4.00 -6.63
CA LEU A 58 5.50 -3.73 -5.25
C LEU A 58 6.74 -3.70 -4.35
N HIS A 59 7.64 -4.66 -4.54
CA HIS A 59 8.89 -4.70 -3.79
C HIS A 59 9.75 -3.46 -4.08
N ASP A 60 9.87 -3.11 -5.35
CA ASP A 60 10.66 -1.94 -5.75
C ASP A 60 10.06 -0.67 -5.17
N ALA A 61 8.74 -0.56 -5.20
CA ALA A 61 8.06 0.62 -4.65
C ALA A 61 8.29 0.74 -3.14
N ALA A 62 8.18 -0.37 -2.41
CA ALA A 62 8.40 -0.37 -0.98
C ALA A 62 9.83 0.05 -0.64
N THR A 63 10.79 -0.45 -1.42
CA THR A 63 12.19 -0.12 -1.22
C THR A 63 12.44 1.36 -1.47
N ARG A 64 11.89 1.90 -2.55
CA ARG A 64 12.08 3.31 -2.88
C ARG A 64 11.40 4.23 -1.88
N ALA A 65 10.22 3.84 -1.42
CA ALA A 65 9.45 4.64 -0.48
C ALA A 65 9.98 4.50 0.95
N ARG A 66 10.79 3.51 1.19
CA ARG A 66 11.31 3.19 2.52
C ARG A 66 10.19 2.97 3.51
N CYS A 67 9.15 2.32 3.05
CA CYS A 67 8.06 1.95 3.94
C CYS A 67 7.45 0.65 3.46
N ARG A 68 6.91 -0.08 4.42
CA ARG A 68 6.30 -1.37 4.14
C ARG A 68 4.79 -1.18 4.00
N PRO A 69 4.23 -1.47 2.84
CA PRO A 69 2.78 -1.34 2.68
C PRO A 69 2.05 -2.29 3.60
N GLY A 70 0.96 -1.81 4.17
CA GLY A 70 0.08 -2.64 4.99
C GLY A 70 -1.17 -3.07 4.25
N VAL A 71 -1.41 -2.53 3.07
CA VAL A 71 -2.58 -2.86 2.27
C VAL A 71 -2.28 -2.54 0.81
N ILE A 72 -2.90 -3.30 -0.08
CA ILE A 72 -2.86 -3.03 -1.51
C ILE A 72 -4.22 -2.47 -1.91
N ALA A 73 -4.21 -1.34 -2.62
CA ALA A 73 -5.44 -0.69 -3.10
C ALA A 73 -5.50 -0.82 -4.62
N ILE A 74 -6.63 -1.29 -5.12
CA ILE A 74 -6.85 -1.43 -6.56
C ILE A 74 -8.18 -0.78 -6.94
N PRO A 75 -8.33 -0.37 -8.20
CA PRO A 75 -9.61 0.20 -8.63
C PRO A 75 -10.67 -0.88 -8.79
N ASP A 76 -11.93 -0.47 -8.67
CA ASP A 76 -13.03 -1.43 -8.74
C ASP A 76 -13.14 -2.08 -10.12
N PHE A 77 -12.71 -1.42 -11.18
CA PHE A 77 -12.76 -2.03 -12.51
C PHE A 77 -11.67 -3.08 -12.71
N ARG A 78 -10.84 -3.31 -11.70
CA ARG A 78 -9.88 -4.41 -11.68
C ARG A 78 -10.15 -5.39 -10.53
N ALA A 79 -11.32 -5.30 -9.93
CA ALA A 79 -11.66 -6.16 -8.80
C ALA A 79 -11.61 -7.65 -9.17
N ASP A 80 -11.83 -7.98 -10.43
CA ASP A 80 -11.81 -9.38 -10.88
C ASP A 80 -10.44 -9.84 -11.36
N CYS A 81 -9.42 -9.02 -11.25
CA CYS A 81 -8.10 -9.37 -11.76
C CYS A 81 -7.45 -10.42 -10.86
N THR A 82 -7.39 -11.65 -11.34
CA THR A 82 -6.84 -12.76 -10.55
C THR A 82 -5.38 -12.56 -10.19
N ALA A 83 -4.61 -11.90 -11.06
CA ALA A 83 -3.20 -11.64 -10.80
C ALA A 83 -3.03 -10.72 -9.60
N LEU A 84 -3.90 -9.72 -9.45
CA LEU A 84 -3.83 -8.81 -8.30
C LEU A 84 -4.18 -9.53 -7.00
N HIS A 85 -5.21 -10.38 -7.04
CA HIS A 85 -5.57 -11.16 -5.85
C HIS A 85 -4.46 -12.14 -5.47
N ALA A 86 -3.85 -12.78 -6.46
CA ALA A 86 -2.76 -13.71 -6.19
C ALA A 86 -1.55 -12.98 -5.62
N ALA A 87 -1.24 -11.80 -6.15
CA ALA A 87 -0.11 -11.02 -5.65
C ALA A 87 -0.34 -10.59 -4.20
N ALA A 88 -1.55 -10.17 -3.88
CA ALA A 88 -1.88 -9.78 -2.51
C ALA A 88 -1.72 -10.95 -1.55
N ARG A 89 -2.19 -12.13 -1.94
CA ARG A 89 -2.04 -13.32 -1.12
C ARG A 89 -0.58 -13.68 -0.90
N ARG A 90 0.22 -13.64 -1.96
CA ARG A 90 1.65 -13.96 -1.84
C ARG A 90 2.41 -12.95 -1.01
N ALA A 91 2.00 -11.69 -1.08
CA ALA A 91 2.62 -10.63 -0.29
C ALA A 91 2.13 -10.64 1.16
N GLY A 92 1.06 -11.38 1.43
CA GLY A 92 0.48 -11.42 2.78
C GLY A 92 -0.23 -10.14 3.14
N LEU A 93 -0.77 -9.42 2.16
CA LEU A 93 -1.41 -8.14 2.38
C LEU A 93 -2.89 -8.20 2.02
N PRO A 94 -3.72 -7.49 2.79
CA PRO A 94 -5.12 -7.35 2.41
C PRO A 94 -5.24 -6.50 1.14
N LEU A 95 -6.29 -6.76 0.40
CA LEU A 95 -6.60 -6.06 -0.83
C LEU A 95 -7.83 -5.20 -0.61
N HIS A 96 -7.72 -3.93 -0.92
CA HIS A 96 -8.82 -2.99 -0.78
C HIS A 96 -9.25 -2.52 -2.17
N ILE A 97 -10.54 -2.64 -2.45
CA ILE A 97 -11.08 -2.24 -3.74
C ILE A 97 -11.64 -0.83 -3.61
N VAL A 98 -11.13 0.07 -4.45
CA VAL A 98 -11.46 1.49 -4.40
C VAL A 98 -12.61 1.76 -5.35
N PRO A 99 -13.75 2.23 -4.84
CA PRO A 99 -14.86 2.62 -5.72
C PRO A 99 -14.47 3.78 -6.63
N ARG A 100 -15.08 3.81 -7.80
CA ARG A 100 -14.75 4.83 -8.80
C ARG A 100 -14.87 6.25 -8.26
N HIS A 101 -15.92 6.53 -7.48
CA HIS A 101 -16.09 7.89 -6.97
C HIS A 101 -14.96 8.30 -6.02
N ASP A 102 -14.43 7.36 -5.26
CA ASP A 102 -13.29 7.65 -4.38
C ASP A 102 -12.02 7.86 -5.20
N LEU A 103 -11.85 7.07 -6.26
CA LEU A 103 -10.71 7.23 -7.15
C LEU A 103 -10.74 8.60 -7.82
N LEU A 104 -11.91 9.04 -8.28
CA LEU A 104 -12.07 10.34 -8.91
C LEU A 104 -11.82 11.47 -7.90
N ALA A 105 -12.30 11.31 -6.68
CA ALA A 105 -12.11 12.33 -5.65
C ALA A 105 -10.64 12.51 -5.28
N ALA A 106 -9.83 11.47 -5.45
CA ALA A 106 -8.40 11.54 -5.13
C ALA A 106 -7.56 12.17 -6.25
N GLN A 107 -8.12 12.32 -7.45
CA GLN A 107 -7.33 12.77 -8.59
C GLN A 107 -6.67 14.15 -8.42
N PRO A 108 -7.30 15.16 -7.80
CA PRO A 108 -6.63 16.43 -7.61
C PRO A 108 -5.33 16.35 -6.79
N ARG A 109 -5.18 15.29 -6.00
CA ARG A 109 -4.01 15.09 -5.16
C ARG A 109 -2.94 14.24 -5.83
N CYS A 110 -3.23 13.71 -7.01
CA CYS A 110 -2.26 12.93 -7.78
C CYS A 110 -1.28 13.86 -8.48
N VAL A 111 -0.02 13.44 -8.56
CA VAL A 111 1.01 14.25 -9.19
C VAL A 111 1.34 13.75 -10.61
N THR A 112 1.09 12.48 -10.89
CA THR A 112 1.34 11.93 -12.22
C THR A 112 0.08 12.02 -13.06
N ARG A 113 0.24 12.43 -14.31
CA ARG A 113 -0.86 12.50 -15.24
C ARG A 113 -0.54 11.68 -16.47
N SER A 114 -1.32 10.64 -16.69
CA SER A 114 -1.12 9.72 -17.80
C SER A 114 -2.23 9.90 -18.82
N ALA A 115 -1.86 10.28 -20.02
CA ALA A 115 -2.82 10.40 -21.12
C ALA A 115 -3.44 9.04 -21.44
N ARG A 116 -2.64 7.98 -21.33
CA ARG A 116 -3.14 6.62 -21.57
C ARG A 116 -4.19 6.23 -20.53
N ALA A 117 -3.93 6.52 -19.27
CA ALA A 117 -4.88 6.20 -18.20
C ALA A 117 -6.15 7.02 -18.37
N MET A 118 -6.00 8.29 -18.70
CA MET A 118 -7.16 9.16 -18.92
C MET A 118 -8.03 8.63 -20.06
N ALA A 119 -7.40 8.21 -21.15
CA ALA A 119 -8.13 7.68 -22.30
C ALA A 119 -8.79 6.33 -21.97
N ALA A 120 -8.12 5.49 -21.19
CA ALA A 120 -8.61 4.14 -20.92
C ALA A 120 -9.68 4.11 -19.83
N CYS A 121 -9.54 4.92 -18.79
CA CYS A 121 -10.40 4.80 -17.62
C CYS A 121 -10.89 6.13 -17.05
N GLY A 122 -10.57 7.24 -17.72
CA GLY A 122 -11.10 8.53 -17.30
C GLY A 122 -10.43 9.15 -16.10
N VAL A 123 -9.29 8.60 -15.67
CA VAL A 123 -8.54 9.16 -14.55
C VAL A 123 -7.09 9.32 -14.95
N ALA A 124 -6.44 10.33 -14.41
CA ALA A 124 -5.06 10.64 -14.79
C ALA A 124 -4.06 9.67 -14.15
N SER A 125 -4.36 9.18 -12.98
CA SER A 125 -3.48 8.22 -12.30
C SER A 125 -4.30 7.26 -11.47
N VAL A 126 -4.24 5.99 -11.83
CA VAL A 126 -4.97 4.95 -11.11
C VAL A 126 -4.21 4.59 -9.83
N ALA A 127 -2.91 4.34 -9.95
CA ALA A 127 -2.13 3.88 -8.80
C ALA A 127 -2.10 4.93 -7.69
N GLU A 128 -1.80 6.17 -8.03
CA GLU A 128 -1.77 7.24 -7.03
C GLU A 128 -3.14 7.48 -6.43
N GLY A 129 -4.16 7.49 -7.29
CA GLY A 129 -5.53 7.70 -6.82
C GLY A 129 -5.98 6.63 -5.85
N CYS A 130 -5.69 5.37 -6.13
CA CYS A 130 -6.04 4.28 -5.24
C CYS A 130 -5.30 4.39 -3.91
N ALA A 131 -4.02 4.70 -3.96
CA ALA A 131 -3.22 4.82 -2.74
C ALA A 131 -3.75 5.95 -1.86
N ILE A 132 -4.03 7.11 -2.46
CA ILE A 132 -4.52 8.26 -1.73
C ILE A 132 -5.91 8.00 -1.17
N ALA A 133 -6.78 7.38 -1.97
CA ALA A 133 -8.16 7.13 -1.54
C ALA A 133 -8.21 6.26 -0.30
N VAL A 134 -7.38 5.23 -0.22
CA VAL A 134 -7.37 4.33 0.92
C VAL A 134 -6.63 4.94 2.11
N ALA A 135 -5.55 5.68 1.84
CA ALA A 135 -4.81 6.34 2.92
C ALA A 135 -5.62 7.46 3.56
N GLY A 136 -6.54 8.05 2.83
CA GLY A 136 -7.52 8.97 3.40
C GLY A 136 -7.10 10.43 3.38
N ASP A 137 -7.89 11.24 4.06
CA ASP A 137 -7.65 12.68 4.15
C ASP A 137 -6.34 12.93 4.89
N GLY A 138 -5.59 13.90 4.41
CA GLY A 138 -4.31 14.21 5.02
C GLY A 138 -3.19 13.29 4.63
N ALA A 139 -3.46 12.28 3.82
CA ALA A 139 -2.41 11.36 3.38
C ALA A 139 -1.41 12.06 2.49
N ARG A 140 -0.18 11.57 2.54
CA ARG A 140 0.88 12.05 1.68
C ARG A 140 1.27 10.97 0.68
N LEU A 141 1.53 11.41 -0.54
CA LEU A 141 2.08 10.51 -1.56
C LEU A 141 3.58 10.45 -1.33
N VAL A 142 4.04 9.34 -0.77
CA VAL A 142 5.47 9.18 -0.46
C VAL A 142 6.26 8.62 -1.63
N LEU A 143 5.58 7.98 -2.57
CA LEU A 143 6.20 7.54 -3.81
C LEU A 143 5.23 7.77 -4.94
N PRO A 144 5.52 8.71 -5.84
CA PRO A 144 4.70 8.87 -7.04
C PRO A 144 4.74 7.62 -7.91
N ARG A 145 3.83 7.52 -8.83
CA ARG A 145 3.69 6.36 -9.69
C ARG A 145 5.01 5.95 -10.34
N ILE A 146 5.35 4.68 -10.17
CA ILE A 146 6.39 4.02 -10.95
C ILE A 146 5.72 2.94 -11.79
N ALA A 147 6.36 2.54 -12.85
CA ALA A 147 5.78 1.59 -13.78
C ALA A 147 6.77 0.50 -14.11
N TYR A 148 6.25 -0.70 -14.32
CA TYR A 148 7.03 -1.82 -14.80
C TYR A 148 6.11 -2.69 -15.65
N ARG A 149 6.42 -2.74 -16.94
CA ARG A 149 5.61 -3.48 -17.90
C ARG A 149 4.17 -2.97 -17.84
N ARG A 150 3.20 -3.82 -17.54
CA ARG A 150 1.79 -3.46 -17.55
C ARG A 150 1.26 -3.08 -16.18
N VAL A 151 2.15 -2.84 -15.24
CA VAL A 151 1.79 -2.56 -13.86
C VAL A 151 2.31 -1.20 -13.44
N THR A 152 1.51 -0.48 -12.68
CA THR A 152 1.96 0.76 -12.04
C THR A 152 1.72 0.64 -10.54
N CYS A 153 2.55 1.34 -9.77
CA CYS A 153 2.43 1.32 -8.32
C CYS A 153 2.82 2.68 -7.76
N ALA A 154 2.11 3.10 -6.74
CA ALA A 154 2.43 4.31 -5.99
C ALA A 154 2.16 4.02 -4.53
N ILE A 155 2.83 4.76 -3.64
CA ILE A 155 2.64 4.55 -2.21
C ILE A 155 2.25 5.86 -1.57
N ALA A 156 1.17 5.83 -0.80
CA ALA A 156 0.74 6.93 0.03
C ALA A 156 0.76 6.48 1.49
N ARG A 157 0.92 7.42 2.38
CA ARG A 157 0.95 7.13 3.80
C ARG A 157 0.00 8.06 4.53
N THR A 158 -0.77 7.48 5.45
CA THR A 158 -1.61 8.30 6.31
C THR A 158 -0.72 9.14 7.21
N GLU A 159 -1.15 10.36 7.49
CA GLU A 159 -0.43 11.23 8.39
C GLU A 159 -1.15 11.23 9.72
N HIS A 160 -0.39 11.08 10.79
CA HIS A 160 -0.92 11.20 12.14
C HIS A 160 -0.39 12.47 12.75
N THR A 161 -1.25 13.17 13.37
CA THR A 161 -0.86 14.41 14.06
C THR A 161 -0.88 14.22 15.55
#